data_ca2673a063b71e8f81cd8ad8ab41f161
#
_entry.id   ca2673a063b71e8f81cd8ad8ab41f161
#
_cell.length_a   1.000
_cell.length_b   1.000
_cell.length_c   1.000
_cell.angle_alpha   90.00
_cell.angle_beta   90.00
_cell.angle_gamma   90.00
#
_symmetry.space_group_name_H-M   'P 1'
#
loop_
_entity.id
_entity.type
_entity.pdbx_description
1 polymer ?
#
loop_
_entity_poly.entity_id
_entity_poly.type
_entity_poly.pdbx_seq_one_letter_code
_entity_poly.pdbx_strand_id
1 'polypeptide(L)'
;NFARGGLVDEAALVAALKSGRVGGAVLDVFEQEPLPPESPLWSLPNVIITPHVSGISPKLMDAVVDLFVENLQRYQAGEPLYNLVDTSKGY
;
A
#
# COMPACT_ATOMS: atom_id res chain seq x y z
N ASN A 1 -3.96 7.76 -1.78
CA ASN A 1 -2.76 7.01 -1.50
C ASN A 1 -3.08 5.52 -1.43
N PHE A 2 -2.50 4.74 -2.36
CA PHE A 2 -2.63 3.27 -2.42
C PHE A 2 -1.27 2.58 -2.31
N ALA A 3 -0.24 3.29 -1.88
CA ALA A 3 1.12 2.78 -1.86
C ALA A 3 1.60 2.47 -0.42
N ARG A 4 2.01 3.49 0.32
CA ARG A 4 2.42 3.37 1.73
C ARG A 4 2.06 4.64 2.50
N GLY A 5 1.65 4.48 3.76
CA GLY A 5 1.25 5.59 4.64
C GLY A 5 2.29 6.69 4.74
N GLY A 6 3.54 6.33 5.01
CA GLY A 6 4.64 7.27 5.16
C GLY A 6 5.03 8.11 3.92
N LEU A 7 4.30 7.98 2.80
CA LEU A 7 4.48 8.86 1.63
C LEU A 7 3.72 10.19 1.78
N VAL A 8 2.82 10.28 2.74
CA VAL A 8 1.96 11.44 2.98
C VAL A 8 2.03 11.78 4.46
N ASP A 9 2.31 13.02 4.79
CA ASP A 9 2.15 13.55 6.14
C ASP A 9 0.65 13.66 6.45
N GLU A 10 0.13 12.72 7.26
CA GLU A 10 -1.30 12.65 7.58
C GLU A 10 -1.80 13.89 8.32
N ALA A 11 -1.00 14.48 9.19
CA ALA A 11 -1.40 15.67 9.93
C ALA A 11 -1.57 16.87 8.99
N ALA A 12 -0.64 17.05 8.05
CA ALA A 12 -0.72 18.08 7.02
C ALA A 12 -1.90 17.81 6.06
N LEU A 13 -2.15 16.56 5.69
CA LEU A 13 -3.30 16.19 4.85
C LEU A 13 -4.63 16.51 5.54
N VAL A 14 -4.79 16.13 6.80
CA VAL A 14 -6.00 16.45 7.60
C VAL A 14 -6.24 17.95 7.67
N ALA A 15 -5.19 18.74 7.91
CA ALA A 15 -5.30 20.21 7.93
C ALA A 15 -5.73 20.77 6.56
N ALA A 16 -5.18 20.24 5.47
CA ALA A 16 -5.50 20.65 4.11
C ALA A 16 -6.94 20.27 3.70
N LEU A 17 -7.42 19.09 4.11
CA LEU A 17 -8.80 18.63 3.89
C LEU A 17 -9.81 19.50 4.67
N LYS A 18 -9.53 19.77 5.96
CA LYS A 18 -10.38 20.62 6.81
C LYS A 18 -10.50 22.05 6.30
N SER A 19 -9.40 22.59 5.77
CA SER A 19 -9.38 23.95 5.21
C SER A 19 -9.91 24.05 3.77
N GLY A 20 -10.21 22.92 3.13
CA GLY A 20 -10.63 22.87 1.72
C GLY A 20 -9.51 23.12 0.71
N ARG A 21 -8.25 23.21 1.14
CA ARG A 21 -7.10 23.29 0.22
C ARG A 21 -6.93 22.02 -0.61
N VAL A 22 -7.29 20.88 -0.02
CA VAL A 22 -7.46 19.61 -0.72
C VAL A 22 -8.94 19.28 -0.72
N GLY A 23 -9.52 19.07 -1.89
CA GLY A 23 -10.96 18.85 -2.07
C GLY A 23 -11.44 17.51 -1.52
N GLY A 24 -10.58 16.49 -1.52
CA GLY A 24 -10.89 15.15 -0.98
C GLY A 24 -9.69 14.22 -1.06
N ALA A 25 -9.78 13.09 -0.38
CA ALA A 25 -8.76 12.05 -0.38
C ALA A 25 -9.38 10.65 -0.48
N VAL A 26 -8.67 9.73 -1.14
CA VAL A 26 -8.95 8.30 -1.13
C VAL A 26 -7.70 7.61 -0.58
N LEU A 27 -7.85 6.93 0.55
CA LEU A 27 -6.73 6.40 1.32
C LEU A 27 -6.95 4.90 1.60
N ASP A 28 -6.00 4.09 1.17
CA ASP A 28 -5.98 2.65 1.44
C ASP A 28 -4.90 2.27 2.46
N VAL A 29 -3.98 3.20 2.71
CA VAL A 29 -2.82 3.02 3.60
C VAL A 29 -2.64 4.25 4.49
N PHE A 30 -2.07 4.06 5.70
CA PHE A 30 -1.96 5.07 6.74
C PHE A 30 -0.59 5.03 7.40
N GLU A 31 -0.18 6.11 8.09
CA GLU A 31 1.07 6.13 8.85
C GLU A 31 1.07 5.09 9.96
N GLN A 32 -0.08 4.88 10.59
CA GLN A 32 -0.31 3.81 11.57
C GLN A 32 -1.45 2.91 11.10
N GLU A 33 -1.18 1.61 11.01
CA GLU A 33 -2.18 0.61 10.63
C GLU A 33 -2.31 -0.47 11.72
N PRO A 34 -3.53 -0.83 12.13
CA PRO A 34 -4.82 -0.26 11.70
C PRO A 34 -4.96 1.22 12.04
N LEU A 35 -5.71 1.98 11.20
CA LEU A 35 -5.98 3.40 11.46
C LEU A 35 -6.62 3.58 12.83
N PRO A 36 -6.02 4.39 13.74
CA PRO A 36 -6.52 4.56 15.09
C PRO A 36 -7.99 5.05 15.12
N PRO A 37 -8.81 4.55 16.07
CA PRO A 37 -10.21 4.95 16.18
C PRO A 37 -10.42 6.46 16.37
N GLU A 38 -9.45 7.13 16.99
CA GLU A 38 -9.43 8.58 17.24
C GLU A 38 -8.98 9.41 16.04
N SER A 39 -8.55 8.78 14.94
CA SER A 39 -8.11 9.51 13.76
C SER A 39 -9.21 10.41 13.20
N PRO A 40 -8.92 11.70 12.95
CA PRO A 40 -9.90 12.60 12.37
C PRO A 40 -10.31 12.23 10.94
N LEU A 41 -9.54 11.39 10.25
CA LEU A 41 -9.86 10.91 8.91
C LEU A 41 -11.21 10.19 8.85
N TRP A 42 -11.61 9.48 9.93
CA TRP A 42 -12.89 8.77 10.00
C TRP A 42 -14.11 9.69 9.87
N SER A 43 -13.98 10.93 10.31
CA SER A 43 -15.10 11.89 10.39
C SER A 43 -15.13 12.92 9.25
N LEU A 44 -14.11 12.96 8.39
CA LEU A 44 -14.04 13.90 7.28
C LEU A 44 -14.95 13.46 6.13
N PRO A 45 -15.94 14.29 5.72
CA PRO A 45 -16.92 13.89 4.69
C PRO A 45 -16.34 13.79 3.28
N ASN A 46 -15.14 14.32 3.08
CA ASN A 46 -14.41 14.33 1.81
C ASN A 46 -13.27 13.30 1.79
N VAL A 47 -13.33 12.26 2.66
CA VAL A 47 -12.35 11.17 2.69
C VAL A 47 -13.04 9.84 2.45
N ILE A 48 -12.45 9.02 1.59
CA ILE A 48 -12.79 7.61 1.39
C ILE A 48 -11.66 6.78 1.95
N ILE A 49 -11.99 5.81 2.79
CA ILE A 49 -11.04 4.90 3.45
C ILE A 49 -11.32 3.48 3.00
N THR A 50 -10.26 2.76 2.64
CA THR A 50 -10.28 1.31 2.42
C THR A 50 -9.21 0.64 3.28
N PRO A 51 -9.38 -0.64 3.67
CA PRO A 51 -8.54 -1.27 4.70
C PRO A 51 -7.30 -1.98 4.11
N HIS A 52 -6.45 -1.27 3.39
CA HIS A 52 -5.21 -1.76 2.77
C HIS A 52 -5.45 -2.97 1.85
N VAL A 53 -6.40 -2.83 0.93
CA VAL A 53 -6.87 -3.90 0.04
C VAL A 53 -6.67 -3.60 -1.45
N SER A 54 -6.09 -2.46 -1.80
CA SER A 54 -5.95 -2.01 -3.19
C SER A 54 -5.12 -2.97 -4.06
N GLY A 55 -4.23 -3.76 -3.44
CA GLY A 55 -3.45 -4.78 -4.14
C GLY A 55 -4.17 -6.11 -4.31
N ILE A 56 -5.34 -6.31 -3.69
CA ILE A 56 -6.05 -7.59 -3.75
C ILE A 56 -6.82 -7.69 -5.07
N SER A 57 -6.56 -8.76 -5.81
CA SER A 57 -7.31 -9.09 -7.02
C SER A 57 -7.63 -10.59 -7.05
N PRO A 58 -8.67 -11.02 -7.78
CA PRO A 58 -9.01 -12.44 -7.90
C PRO A 58 -7.87 -13.31 -8.46
N LYS A 59 -6.96 -12.71 -9.21
CA LYS A 59 -5.83 -13.40 -9.86
C LYS A 59 -4.50 -13.28 -9.08
N LEU A 60 -4.49 -12.56 -7.95
CA LEU A 60 -3.26 -12.28 -7.22
C LEU A 60 -2.58 -13.57 -6.74
N MET A 61 -3.35 -14.47 -6.13
CA MET A 61 -2.79 -15.70 -5.57
C MET A 61 -2.25 -16.63 -6.65
N ASP A 62 -2.94 -16.76 -7.78
CA ASP A 62 -2.47 -17.56 -8.92
C ASP A 62 -1.13 -17.00 -9.43
N ALA A 63 -1.05 -15.69 -9.65
CA ALA A 63 0.18 -15.05 -10.12
C ALA A 63 1.35 -15.18 -9.13
N VAL A 64 1.08 -15.11 -7.81
CA VAL A 64 2.10 -15.32 -6.77
C VAL A 64 2.59 -16.76 -6.77
N VAL A 65 1.69 -17.73 -6.88
CA VAL A 65 2.05 -19.15 -6.93
C VAL A 65 2.87 -19.47 -8.18
N ASP A 66 2.44 -18.98 -9.35
CA ASP A 66 3.14 -19.18 -10.62
C ASP A 66 4.57 -18.63 -10.56
N LEU A 67 4.73 -17.40 -10.07
CA LEU A 67 6.03 -16.76 -9.88
C LEU A 67 6.91 -17.54 -8.89
N PHE A 68 6.31 -18.03 -7.79
CA PHE A 68 7.03 -18.83 -6.80
C PHE A 68 7.54 -20.14 -7.40
N VAL A 69 6.69 -20.86 -8.14
CA VAL A 69 7.07 -22.14 -8.78
C VAL A 69 8.19 -21.91 -9.80
N GLU A 70 8.08 -20.87 -10.62
CA GLU A 70 9.13 -20.53 -11.58
C GLU A 70 10.45 -20.17 -10.87
N ASN A 71 10.42 -19.35 -9.84
CA ASN A 71 11.61 -19.02 -9.06
C ASN A 71 12.22 -20.24 -8.35
N LEU A 72 11.40 -21.17 -7.89
CA LEU A 72 11.90 -22.41 -7.30
C LEU A 72 12.67 -23.27 -8.34
N GLN A 73 12.14 -23.40 -9.55
CA GLN A 73 12.82 -24.09 -10.65
C GLN A 73 14.14 -23.42 -11.02
N ARG A 74 14.15 -22.09 -11.13
CA ARG A 74 15.35 -21.30 -11.40
C ARG A 74 16.40 -21.46 -10.29
N TYR A 75 15.97 -21.42 -9.03
CA TYR A 75 16.86 -21.63 -7.88
C TYR A 75 17.53 -23.02 -7.94
N GLN A 76 16.77 -24.07 -8.25
CA GLN A 76 17.30 -25.43 -8.39
C GLN A 76 18.27 -25.56 -9.56
N ALA A 77 18.06 -24.79 -10.64
CA ALA A 77 18.92 -24.75 -11.81
C ALA A 77 20.15 -23.83 -11.65
N GLY A 78 20.26 -23.08 -10.55
CA GLY A 78 21.32 -22.09 -10.35
C GLY A 78 21.17 -20.85 -11.22
N GLU A 79 19.95 -20.57 -11.71
CA GLU A 79 19.65 -19.41 -12.54
C GLU A 79 19.26 -18.17 -11.70
N PRO A 80 19.41 -16.96 -12.24
CA PRO A 80 18.95 -15.74 -11.57
C PRO A 80 17.43 -15.78 -11.30
N LEU A 81 17.02 -15.34 -10.10
CA LEU A 81 15.60 -15.28 -9.73
C LEU A 81 14.94 -14.02 -10.31
N TYR A 82 13.64 -14.10 -10.56
CA TYR A 82 12.82 -12.94 -10.88
C TYR A 82 12.46 -12.14 -9.61
N ASN A 83 12.26 -10.85 -9.77
CA ASN A 83 11.87 -9.92 -8.71
C ASN A 83 12.79 -9.96 -7.49
N LEU A 84 14.09 -10.15 -7.73
CA LEU A 84 15.08 -10.12 -6.66
C LEU A 84 15.13 -8.73 -6.04
N VAL A 85 14.93 -8.67 -4.72
CA VAL A 85 15.01 -7.40 -3.98
C VAL A 85 16.46 -6.94 -3.90
N ASP A 86 16.71 -5.71 -4.30
CA ASP A 86 17.97 -5.03 -4.04
C ASP A 86 17.98 -4.48 -2.61
N THR A 87 18.64 -5.18 -1.70
CA THR A 87 18.65 -4.80 -0.29
C THR A 87 19.30 -3.46 0.00
N SER A 88 20.11 -2.93 -0.93
CA SER A 88 20.70 -1.59 -0.80
C SER A 88 19.68 -0.48 -1.06
N LYS A 89 18.65 -0.77 -1.86
CA LYS A 89 17.56 0.16 -2.20
C LYS A 89 16.29 -0.07 -1.40
N GLY A 90 16.11 -1.28 -0.85
CA GLY A 90 14.93 -1.67 -0.10
C GLY A 90 13.75 -2.15 -0.95
N TYR A 91 13.94 -2.32 -2.26
CA TYR A 91 12.92 -2.85 -3.19
C TYR A 91 13.55 -3.57 -4.38
#